data_b1a6c16d7dac46417c34882aad2fcc93
#
_entry.id   b1a6c16d7dac46417c34882aad2fcc93
#
_cell.length_a   1.000
_cell.length_b   1.000
_cell.length_c   1.000
_cell.angle_alpha   90.00
_cell.angle_beta   90.00
_cell.angle_gamma   90.00
#
_symmetry.space_group_name_H-M   'P 1'
#
loop_
_entity.id
_entity.type
_entity.pdbx_description
1 polymer ?
#
loop_
_entity_poly.entity_id
_entity_poly.type
_entity_poly.pdbx_seq_one_letter_code
_entity_poly.pdbx_strand_id
1 'polypeptide(L)'
;MKKFFALLFCGFFLFAGNVLAQEADADKVKLGDDMPSITLKSESYGDVTPESLKGKVVLVSLFATWCGPCQLELAEVQKSLWPAYKDNPDFKLLVVGREHTEAELKKYNERKKFSFPLYADPGRKVYSLFADQTIPRAYLFGKDGKLVYSSVGYSKDEFRKLMDAIENGLK
;
A
#
# COMPACT_ATOMS: atom_id res chain seq x y z
N MET A 1 -6.91 -27.79 67.76
CA MET A 1 -7.45 -26.77 66.83
C MET A 1 -6.36 -26.43 65.80
N LYS A 2 -6.37 -27.06 64.63
CA LYS A 2 -5.39 -26.86 63.57
C LYS A 2 -6.06 -25.96 62.49
N LYS A 3 -5.53 -24.72 62.31
CA LYS A 3 -5.99 -23.81 61.27
C LYS A 3 -5.27 -24.12 59.97
N PHE A 4 -6.00 -24.58 58.95
CA PHE A 4 -5.53 -24.71 57.59
C PHE A 4 -5.53 -23.35 56.91
N PHE A 5 -4.36 -22.88 56.43
CA PHE A 5 -4.18 -21.70 55.64
C PHE A 5 -4.14 -22.14 54.16
N ALA A 6 -5.19 -21.84 53.42
CA ALA A 6 -5.23 -22.09 51.98
C ALA A 6 -4.60 -20.93 51.24
N LEU A 7 -3.46 -21.17 50.62
CA LEU A 7 -2.80 -20.22 49.72
C LEU A 7 -3.52 -20.27 48.35
N LEU A 8 -4.19 -19.16 48.02
CA LEU A 8 -4.78 -18.90 46.71
C LEU A 8 -3.65 -18.47 45.78
N PHE A 9 -3.23 -19.34 44.87
CA PHE A 9 -2.29 -19.00 43.78
C PHE A 9 -3.08 -18.35 42.65
N CYS A 10 -3.04 -17.00 42.62
CA CYS A 10 -3.63 -16.23 41.52
C CYS A 10 -2.70 -16.30 40.29
N GLY A 11 -3.00 -17.19 39.38
CA GLY A 11 -2.27 -17.33 38.12
C GLY A 11 -2.48 -16.11 37.22
N PHE A 12 -1.48 -15.23 37.14
CA PHE A 12 -1.43 -14.13 36.20
C PHE A 12 -1.10 -14.69 34.81
N PHE A 13 -2.12 -15.00 34.03
CA PHE A 13 -1.96 -15.37 32.62
C PHE A 13 -1.58 -14.13 31.83
N LEU A 14 -0.30 -14.03 31.47
CA LEU A 14 0.22 -13.01 30.55
C LEU A 14 -0.39 -13.27 29.14
N PHE A 15 -1.37 -12.47 28.81
CA PHE A 15 -1.85 -12.31 27.41
C PHE A 15 -0.86 -11.44 26.67
N ALA A 16 0.30 -11.99 26.32
CA ALA A 16 1.26 -11.38 25.39
C ALA A 16 1.27 -12.22 24.10
N GLY A 17 0.31 -11.95 23.24
CA GLY A 17 0.30 -12.62 21.96
C GLY A 17 -0.80 -12.10 21.05
N ASN A 18 -0.41 -11.50 19.94
CA ASN A 18 -1.18 -11.26 18.71
C ASN A 18 -1.38 -9.81 18.25
N VAL A 19 -0.47 -8.88 18.53
CA VAL A 19 -0.53 -7.59 17.83
C VAL A 19 0.04 -7.70 16.40
N LEU A 20 1.01 -8.58 16.16
CA LEU A 20 1.61 -8.76 14.83
C LEU A 20 0.76 -9.62 13.87
N ALA A 21 -0.08 -10.52 14.41
CA ALA A 21 -0.95 -11.37 13.60
C ALA A 21 -2.16 -10.62 13.02
N GLN A 22 -2.57 -9.51 13.65
CA GLN A 22 -3.76 -8.77 13.23
C GLN A 22 -3.51 -7.83 12.04
N GLU A 23 -2.25 -7.41 11.80
CA GLU A 23 -1.91 -6.61 10.61
C GLU A 23 -1.78 -7.48 9.35
N ALA A 24 -1.28 -8.71 9.48
CA ALA A 24 -1.20 -9.67 8.36
C ALA A 24 -2.58 -10.13 7.86
N ASP A 25 -3.58 -10.17 8.76
CA ASP A 25 -4.95 -10.59 8.43
C ASP A 25 -5.78 -9.50 7.72
N ALA A 26 -5.25 -8.27 7.65
CA ALA A 26 -5.90 -7.16 6.94
C ALA A 26 -5.60 -7.15 5.43
N ASP A 27 -4.60 -7.91 4.97
CA ASP A 27 -4.27 -8.06 3.54
C ASP A 27 -5.16 -9.12 2.89
N LYS A 28 -5.85 -8.71 1.82
CA LYS A 28 -6.71 -9.58 1.00
C LYS A 28 -5.94 -10.24 -0.15
N VAL A 29 -4.73 -9.76 -0.43
CA VAL A 29 -3.88 -10.25 -1.51
C VAL A 29 -2.56 -10.71 -0.92
N LYS A 30 -2.14 -11.92 -1.28
CA LYS A 30 -0.91 -12.57 -0.80
C LYS A 30 0.11 -12.75 -1.92
N LEU A 31 1.37 -12.91 -1.56
CA LEU A 31 2.43 -13.19 -2.55
C LEU A 31 2.05 -14.37 -3.45
N GLY A 32 2.14 -14.14 -4.77
CA GLY A 32 1.76 -15.10 -5.80
C GLY A 32 0.30 -15.00 -6.28
N ASP A 33 -0.57 -14.23 -5.59
CA ASP A 33 -1.93 -14.01 -6.04
C ASP A 33 -1.97 -13.12 -7.30
N ASP A 34 -3.03 -13.27 -8.08
CA ASP A 34 -3.30 -12.42 -9.23
C ASP A 34 -3.67 -11.00 -8.81
N MET A 35 -3.25 -10.02 -9.61
CA MET A 35 -3.63 -8.63 -9.41
C MET A 35 -5.16 -8.49 -9.51
N PRO A 36 -5.81 -7.90 -8.49
CA PRO A 36 -7.23 -7.61 -8.56
C PRO A 36 -7.57 -6.76 -9.80
N SER A 37 -8.79 -6.89 -10.30
CA SER A 37 -9.27 -6.08 -11.43
C SER A 37 -9.44 -4.62 -11.01
N ILE A 38 -8.44 -3.79 -11.33
CA ILE A 38 -8.41 -2.37 -10.99
C ILE A 38 -9.01 -1.55 -12.12
N THR A 39 -9.95 -0.67 -11.78
CA THR A 39 -10.45 0.38 -12.68
C THR A 39 -10.43 1.71 -11.93
N LEU A 40 -9.71 2.69 -12.49
CA LEU A 40 -9.64 4.04 -11.98
C LEU A 40 -10.00 5.02 -13.10
N LYS A 41 -10.78 6.04 -12.75
CA LYS A 41 -11.13 7.14 -13.65
C LYS A 41 -10.33 8.36 -13.26
N SER A 42 -9.76 9.06 -14.23
CA SER A 42 -9.08 10.32 -13.99
C SER A 42 -9.06 11.19 -15.24
N GLU A 43 -9.61 12.39 -15.11
CA GLU A 43 -9.55 13.41 -16.15
C GLU A 43 -8.12 13.92 -16.36
N SER A 44 -7.31 13.94 -15.28
CA SER A 44 -5.96 14.52 -15.30
C SER A 44 -4.89 13.56 -15.82
N TYR A 45 -5.05 12.23 -15.56
CA TYR A 45 -4.00 11.23 -15.79
C TYR A 45 -4.43 10.09 -16.72
N GLY A 46 -5.67 10.14 -17.21
CA GLY A 46 -6.27 9.09 -18.02
C GLY A 46 -6.75 7.90 -17.19
N ASP A 47 -7.67 7.16 -17.78
CA ASP A 47 -8.27 6.01 -17.15
C ASP A 47 -7.30 4.84 -17.04
N VAL A 48 -7.42 4.09 -15.95
CA VAL A 48 -6.73 2.80 -15.76
C VAL A 48 -7.76 1.68 -15.89
N THR A 49 -7.46 0.71 -16.74
CA THR A 49 -8.24 -0.52 -16.91
C THR A 49 -7.35 -1.73 -16.72
N PRO A 50 -7.90 -2.92 -16.42
CA PRO A 50 -7.10 -4.15 -16.30
C PRO A 50 -6.23 -4.41 -17.55
N GLU A 51 -6.75 -4.11 -18.76
CA GLU A 51 -6.03 -4.28 -20.02
C GLU A 51 -4.82 -3.38 -20.12
N SER A 52 -4.90 -2.15 -19.60
CA SER A 52 -3.79 -1.18 -19.62
C SER A 52 -2.62 -1.56 -18.71
N LEU A 53 -2.84 -2.51 -17.80
CA LEU A 53 -1.85 -2.99 -16.84
C LEU A 53 -1.17 -4.30 -17.26
N LYS A 54 -1.72 -5.02 -18.24
CA LYS A 54 -1.17 -6.31 -18.70
C LYS A 54 0.27 -6.18 -19.21
N GLY A 55 1.12 -7.11 -18.77
CA GLY A 55 2.52 -7.17 -19.19
C GLY A 55 3.41 -6.10 -18.56
N LYS A 56 2.90 -5.35 -17.60
CA LYS A 56 3.66 -4.30 -16.89
C LYS A 56 3.99 -4.72 -15.47
N VAL A 57 5.09 -4.18 -14.96
CA VAL A 57 5.36 -4.13 -13.53
C VAL A 57 4.50 -3.00 -12.94
N VAL A 58 3.57 -3.34 -12.05
CA VAL A 58 2.59 -2.38 -11.52
C VAL A 58 2.79 -2.19 -10.02
N LEU A 59 3.08 -0.96 -9.61
CA LEU A 59 3.10 -0.57 -8.21
C LEU A 59 1.80 0.13 -7.86
N VAL A 60 1.06 -0.43 -6.90
CA VAL A 60 -0.12 0.19 -6.26
C VAL A 60 0.30 0.69 -4.88
N SER A 61 0.31 2.01 -4.68
CA SER A 61 0.53 2.66 -3.38
C SER A 61 -0.78 3.26 -2.89
N LEU A 62 -1.24 2.80 -1.73
CA LEU A 62 -2.50 3.22 -1.12
C LEU A 62 -2.23 4.22 0.01
N PHE A 63 -2.81 5.41 -0.09
CA PHE A 63 -2.55 6.50 0.83
C PHE A 63 -3.80 7.31 1.21
N ALA A 64 -3.65 8.25 2.14
CA ALA A 64 -4.59 9.35 2.34
C ALA A 64 -3.83 10.66 2.64
N THR A 65 -4.46 11.79 2.35
CA THR A 65 -3.83 13.12 2.48
C THR A 65 -3.50 13.49 3.93
N TRP A 66 -4.21 12.93 4.89
CA TRP A 66 -4.04 13.14 6.33
C TRP A 66 -3.06 12.16 6.99
N CYS A 67 -2.57 11.16 6.26
CA CYS A 67 -1.72 10.09 6.79
C CYS A 67 -0.25 10.54 6.84
N GLY A 68 0.32 10.71 8.03
CA GLY A 68 1.70 11.15 8.23
C GLY A 68 2.74 10.23 7.59
N PRO A 69 2.77 8.92 7.89
CA PRO A 69 3.71 7.98 7.25
C PRO A 69 3.58 7.93 5.73
N CYS A 70 2.35 8.09 5.18
CA CYS A 70 2.14 8.17 3.74
C CYS A 70 2.86 9.37 3.11
N GLN A 71 2.92 10.52 3.82
CA GLN A 71 3.63 11.69 3.32
C GLN A 71 5.13 11.45 3.18
N LEU A 72 5.72 10.65 4.07
CA LEU A 72 7.13 10.27 4.00
C LEU A 72 7.39 9.34 2.81
N GLU A 73 6.53 8.34 2.60
CA GLU A 73 6.62 7.45 1.44
C GLU A 73 6.49 8.23 0.12
N LEU A 74 5.47 9.08 -0.02
CA LEU A 74 5.24 9.87 -1.23
C LEU A 74 6.38 10.87 -1.51
N ALA A 75 7.05 11.38 -0.49
CA ALA A 75 8.24 12.21 -0.66
C ALA A 75 9.41 11.40 -1.27
N GLU A 76 9.62 10.15 -0.86
CA GLU A 76 10.63 9.28 -1.47
C GLU A 76 10.22 8.82 -2.87
N VAL A 77 8.93 8.57 -3.11
CA VAL A 77 8.39 8.33 -4.47
C VAL A 77 8.76 9.50 -5.39
N GLN A 78 8.51 10.74 -4.96
CA GLN A 78 8.84 11.95 -5.75
C GLN A 78 10.34 12.11 -5.98
N LYS A 79 11.15 11.80 -4.97
CA LYS A 79 12.59 12.05 -4.98
C LYS A 79 13.37 11.01 -5.78
N SER A 80 12.99 9.74 -5.70
CA SER A 80 13.81 8.65 -6.21
C SER A 80 13.05 7.69 -7.14
N LEU A 81 11.88 7.20 -6.78
CA LEU A 81 11.17 6.20 -7.56
C LEU A 81 10.66 6.77 -8.88
N TRP A 82 9.90 7.87 -8.81
CA TRP A 82 9.29 8.43 -10.00
C TRP A 82 10.30 8.91 -11.04
N PRO A 83 11.37 9.64 -10.70
CA PRO A 83 12.41 10.00 -11.68
C PRO A 83 13.09 8.80 -12.34
N ALA A 84 13.25 7.69 -11.59
CA ALA A 84 13.91 6.49 -12.11
C ALA A 84 13.04 5.72 -13.12
N TYR A 85 11.72 5.71 -12.96
CA TYR A 85 10.85 4.80 -13.73
C TYR A 85 9.74 5.48 -14.53
N LYS A 86 9.54 6.80 -14.43
CA LYS A 86 8.44 7.53 -15.12
C LYS A 86 8.40 7.34 -16.63
N ASP A 87 9.54 7.16 -17.26
CA ASP A 87 9.68 7.02 -18.70
C ASP A 87 9.81 5.54 -19.15
N ASN A 88 9.73 4.59 -18.21
CA ASN A 88 9.79 3.16 -18.53
C ASN A 88 8.40 2.66 -18.97
N PRO A 89 8.23 2.20 -20.23
CA PRO A 89 6.93 1.77 -20.74
C PRO A 89 6.41 0.49 -20.07
N ASP A 90 7.30 -0.30 -19.46
CA ASP A 90 6.95 -1.53 -18.74
C ASP A 90 6.60 -1.30 -17.27
N PHE A 91 6.68 -0.06 -16.79
CA PHE A 91 6.35 0.30 -15.41
C PHE A 91 5.07 1.13 -15.32
N LYS A 92 4.22 0.83 -14.34
CA LYS A 92 3.04 1.64 -14.03
C LYS A 92 2.96 1.91 -12.54
N LEU A 93 2.88 3.19 -12.18
CA LEU A 93 2.65 3.65 -10.81
C LEU A 93 1.19 4.06 -10.63
N LEU A 94 0.52 3.49 -9.66
CA LEU A 94 -0.85 3.83 -9.24
C LEU A 94 -0.82 4.31 -7.79
N VAL A 95 -0.79 5.62 -7.57
CA VAL A 95 -0.91 6.21 -6.22
C VAL A 95 -2.38 6.54 -5.98
N VAL A 96 -3.02 5.75 -5.13
CA VAL A 96 -4.48 5.77 -4.94
C VAL A 96 -4.84 6.38 -3.59
N GLY A 97 -5.55 7.51 -3.64
CA GLY A 97 -6.04 8.22 -2.47
C GLY A 97 -7.38 7.66 -1.99
N ARG A 98 -7.32 6.76 -0.99
CA ARG A 98 -8.55 6.18 -0.42
C ARG A 98 -9.41 7.26 0.23
N GLU A 99 -10.71 7.21 -0.02
CA GLU A 99 -11.71 8.16 0.52
C GLU A 99 -11.51 9.61 0.06
N HIS A 100 -10.80 9.81 -1.08
CA HIS A 100 -10.60 11.11 -1.68
C HIS A 100 -11.24 11.20 -3.05
N THR A 101 -11.87 12.34 -3.31
CA THR A 101 -12.33 12.76 -4.65
C THR A 101 -11.17 13.31 -5.47
N GLU A 102 -11.35 13.41 -6.78
CA GLU A 102 -10.34 14.01 -7.68
C GLU A 102 -10.09 15.50 -7.35
N ALA A 103 -11.14 16.23 -6.98
CA ALA A 103 -11.03 17.63 -6.56
C ALA A 103 -10.18 17.81 -5.28
N GLU A 104 -10.35 16.92 -4.30
CA GLU A 104 -9.54 16.93 -3.07
C GLU A 104 -8.08 16.60 -3.36
N LEU A 105 -7.81 15.61 -4.20
CA LEU A 105 -6.44 15.26 -4.60
C LEU A 105 -5.79 16.36 -5.43
N LYS A 106 -6.53 17.03 -6.30
CA LYS A 106 -6.04 18.19 -7.04
C LYS A 106 -5.61 19.32 -6.09
N LYS A 107 -6.49 19.71 -5.14
CA LYS A 107 -6.17 20.71 -4.12
C LYS A 107 -4.99 20.31 -3.23
N TYR A 108 -4.89 19.05 -2.89
CA TYR A 108 -3.75 18.50 -2.17
C TYR A 108 -2.47 18.61 -2.99
N ASN A 109 -2.48 18.26 -4.28
CA ASN A 109 -1.31 18.30 -5.14
C ASN A 109 -0.88 19.72 -5.52
N GLU A 110 -1.76 20.71 -5.49
CA GLU A 110 -1.40 22.13 -5.64
C GLU A 110 -0.37 22.56 -4.59
N ARG A 111 -0.43 21.96 -3.38
CA ARG A 111 0.49 22.25 -2.28
C ARG A 111 1.73 21.34 -2.30
N LYS A 112 1.57 20.07 -2.66
CA LYS A 112 2.63 19.05 -2.62
C LYS A 112 3.54 19.09 -3.84
N LYS A 113 2.98 19.48 -5.00
CA LYS A 113 3.70 19.57 -6.27
C LYS A 113 4.31 18.22 -6.72
N PHE A 114 3.66 17.11 -6.40
CA PHE A 114 4.07 15.82 -6.92
C PHE A 114 3.90 15.77 -8.44
N SER A 115 4.86 15.18 -9.13
CA SER A 115 4.85 15.03 -10.60
C SER A 115 4.33 13.67 -11.07
N PHE A 116 4.05 12.75 -10.14
CA PHE A 116 3.42 11.47 -10.42
C PHE A 116 1.89 11.53 -10.32
N PRO A 117 1.17 10.60 -10.96
CA PRO A 117 -0.29 10.60 -10.95
C PRO A 117 -0.87 10.24 -9.58
N LEU A 118 -1.95 10.94 -9.19
CA LEU A 118 -2.75 10.66 -8.00
C LEU A 118 -4.16 10.28 -8.44
N TYR A 119 -4.59 9.07 -8.14
CA TYR A 119 -5.91 8.55 -8.50
C TYR A 119 -6.88 8.60 -7.33
N ALA A 120 -8.12 9.03 -7.58
CA ALA A 120 -9.17 9.10 -6.59
C ALA A 120 -9.86 7.74 -6.37
N ASP A 121 -10.15 7.43 -5.10
CA ASP A 121 -10.95 6.27 -4.70
C ASP A 121 -11.94 6.66 -3.58
N PRO A 122 -12.94 7.55 -3.89
CA PRO A 122 -13.82 8.14 -2.87
C PRO A 122 -14.67 7.10 -2.14
N GLY A 123 -14.99 6.00 -2.79
CA GLY A 123 -15.79 4.90 -2.21
C GLY A 123 -14.96 3.74 -1.70
N ARG A 124 -13.64 3.84 -1.60
CA ARG A 124 -12.71 2.75 -1.22
C ARG A 124 -12.84 1.50 -2.10
N LYS A 125 -13.34 1.62 -3.32
CA LYS A 125 -13.56 0.46 -4.20
C LYS A 125 -12.25 -0.24 -4.55
N VAL A 126 -11.22 0.53 -4.88
CA VAL A 126 -9.89 -0.02 -5.17
C VAL A 126 -9.18 -0.44 -3.88
N TYR A 127 -9.17 0.42 -2.85
CA TYR A 127 -8.57 0.09 -1.57
C TYR A 127 -9.08 -1.25 -0.99
N SER A 128 -10.41 -1.46 -1.04
CA SER A 128 -11.05 -2.65 -0.48
C SER A 128 -10.76 -3.96 -1.26
N LEU A 129 -10.15 -3.88 -2.43
CA LEU A 129 -9.63 -5.07 -3.14
C LEU A 129 -8.37 -5.62 -2.46
N PHE A 130 -7.60 -4.77 -1.78
CA PHE A 130 -6.30 -5.07 -1.23
C PHE A 130 -6.30 -5.25 0.27
N ALA A 131 -7.06 -4.43 0.99
CA ALA A 131 -7.02 -4.40 2.45
C ALA A 131 -8.32 -3.86 3.06
N ASP A 132 -8.50 -4.12 4.36
CA ASP A 132 -9.60 -3.57 5.13
C ASP A 132 -9.18 -2.35 5.98
N GLN A 133 -7.93 -2.28 6.41
CA GLN A 133 -7.42 -1.22 7.30
C GLN A 133 -5.96 -0.89 7.02
N THR A 134 -5.46 0.17 7.65
CA THR A 134 -4.06 0.62 7.66
C THR A 134 -3.58 1.17 6.31
N ILE A 135 -2.85 2.25 6.34
CA ILE A 135 -2.08 2.89 5.27
C ILE A 135 -0.80 3.50 5.85
N PRO A 136 0.28 3.72 5.03
CA PRO A 136 0.37 3.36 3.62
C PRO A 136 0.46 1.85 3.41
N ARG A 137 0.10 1.41 2.21
CA ARG A 137 0.34 0.05 1.74
C ARG A 137 0.90 0.10 0.33
N ALA A 138 1.88 -0.73 0.06
CA ALA A 138 2.43 -0.90 -1.28
C ALA A 138 2.27 -2.35 -1.73
N TYR A 139 1.84 -2.53 -2.98
CA TYR A 139 1.69 -3.83 -3.64
C TYR A 139 2.35 -3.76 -5.01
N LEU A 140 3.35 -4.61 -5.25
CA LEU A 140 4.04 -4.69 -6.53
C LEU A 140 3.68 -5.98 -7.24
N PHE A 141 3.18 -5.84 -8.45
CA PHE A 141 2.86 -6.95 -9.35
C PHE A 141 3.90 -7.05 -10.46
N GLY A 142 4.34 -8.27 -10.76
CA GLY A 142 5.22 -8.55 -11.89
C GLY A 142 4.51 -8.44 -13.24
N LYS A 143 5.26 -8.58 -14.33
CA LYS A 143 4.72 -8.56 -15.71
C LYS A 143 3.68 -9.67 -15.97
N ASP A 144 3.74 -10.74 -15.21
CA ASP A 144 2.78 -11.87 -15.22
C ASP A 144 1.50 -11.57 -14.44
N GLY A 145 1.41 -10.40 -13.79
CA GLY A 145 0.28 -9.99 -12.98
C GLY A 145 0.24 -10.60 -11.58
N LYS A 146 1.31 -11.29 -11.13
CA LYS A 146 1.39 -11.88 -9.80
C LYS A 146 1.99 -10.91 -8.79
N LEU A 147 1.46 -10.91 -7.55
CA LEU A 147 2.03 -10.13 -6.45
C LEU A 147 3.41 -10.66 -6.08
N VAL A 148 4.43 -9.83 -6.21
CA VAL A 148 5.84 -10.17 -5.95
C VAL A 148 6.40 -9.48 -4.70
N TYR A 149 5.77 -8.40 -4.24
CA TYR A 149 6.15 -7.67 -3.03
C TYR A 149 4.95 -6.94 -2.44
N SER A 150 4.87 -6.88 -1.12
CA SER A 150 3.93 -6.00 -0.41
C SER A 150 4.55 -5.47 0.88
N SER A 151 4.08 -4.29 1.32
CA SER A 151 4.46 -3.70 2.60
C SER A 151 3.32 -2.90 3.23
N VAL A 152 3.38 -2.81 4.55
CA VAL A 152 2.45 -2.03 5.39
C VAL A 152 3.25 -1.02 6.20
N GLY A 153 2.81 0.24 6.19
CA GLY A 153 3.55 1.33 6.79
C GLY A 153 4.74 1.77 5.92
N TYR A 154 5.53 2.69 6.45
CA TYR A 154 6.70 3.22 5.78
C TYR A 154 7.94 3.14 6.66
N SER A 155 9.02 2.61 6.10
CA SER A 155 10.38 2.79 6.57
C SER A 155 11.34 2.93 5.39
N LYS A 156 12.52 3.51 5.63
CA LYS A 156 13.56 3.63 4.57
C LYS A 156 14.03 2.26 4.08
N ASP A 157 14.08 1.26 4.96
CA ASP A 157 14.50 -0.09 4.62
C ASP A 157 13.46 -0.79 3.76
N GLU A 158 12.17 -0.67 4.10
CA GLU A 158 11.09 -1.22 3.27
C GLU A 158 11.02 -0.52 1.91
N PHE A 159 11.22 0.80 1.87
CA PHE A 159 11.26 1.52 0.58
C PHE A 159 12.43 1.07 -0.30
N ARG A 160 13.60 0.78 0.29
CA ARG A 160 14.74 0.21 -0.45
C ARG A 160 14.42 -1.18 -1.02
N LYS A 161 13.82 -2.06 -0.21
CA LYS A 161 13.37 -3.39 -0.69
C LYS A 161 12.35 -3.28 -1.83
N LEU A 162 11.43 -2.31 -1.75
CA LEU A 162 10.49 -2.01 -2.83
C LEU A 162 11.22 -1.62 -4.12
N MET A 163 12.22 -0.73 -4.03
CA MET A 163 13.04 -0.32 -5.20
C MET A 163 13.76 -1.50 -5.83
N ASP A 164 14.38 -2.37 -5.00
CA ASP A 164 15.05 -3.59 -5.46
C ASP A 164 14.06 -4.56 -6.14
N ALA A 165 12.86 -4.69 -5.59
CA ALA A 165 11.80 -5.54 -6.18
C ALA A 165 11.32 -5.00 -7.53
N ILE A 166 11.16 -3.66 -7.68
CA ILE A 166 10.82 -3.03 -8.97
C ILE A 166 11.91 -3.29 -10.01
N GLU A 167 13.16 -3.06 -9.65
CA GLU A 167 14.29 -3.28 -10.56
C GLU A 167 14.35 -4.74 -11.03
N ASN A 168 14.13 -5.69 -10.12
CA ASN A 168 14.11 -7.12 -10.47
C ASN A 168 12.93 -7.50 -11.36
N GLY A 169 11.75 -6.92 -11.14
CA GLY A 169 10.57 -7.16 -11.96
C GLY A 169 10.67 -6.59 -13.38
N LEU A 170 11.55 -5.60 -13.60
CA LEU A 170 11.76 -4.95 -14.89
C LEU A 170 12.83 -5.63 -15.77
N LYS A 171 13.68 -6.48 -15.18
CA LYS A 171 14.68 -7.29 -15.91
C LYS A 171 14.00 -8.40 -16.70
#